data_03fedf59c00892fb0bd9120d3ed53f0c
#
_entry.id   03fedf59c00892fb0bd9120d3ed53f0c
#
_cell.length_a   1.000
_cell.length_b   1.000
_cell.length_c   1.000
_cell.angle_alpha   90.00
_cell.angle_beta   90.00
_cell.angle_gamma   90.00
#
_symmetry.space_group_name_H-M   'P 1'
#
loop_
_entity.id
_entity.type
_entity.pdbx_description
1 polymer ?
#
loop_
_entity_poly.entity_id
_entity_poly.type
_entity_poly.pdbx_seq_one_letter_code
_entity_poly.pdbx_strand_id
1 'polypeptide(L)'
;MIKPFIVAAIAVATLGGCVNDSALSGDTVSSSQAGQVQTVAYGTLVSVRPVTLQRDGNNVAGAIGGAVVGGFLGNTVGGGTGRRLGTAAGAVAGGLVGQQVQSMMNRSNGVELEVRRDNGTTFMVVQAQGATEFKVGQRVTIATHENTVTITPR
;
A
#
# COMPACT_ATOMS: atom_id res chain seq x y z
N MET A 1 4.32 32.50 -22.84
CA MET A 1 5.39 31.78 -22.08
C MET A 1 4.87 30.72 -21.07
N ILE A 2 3.61 30.30 -21.14
CA ILE A 2 2.99 29.35 -20.19
C ILE A 2 3.10 27.89 -20.67
N LYS A 3 3.25 27.65 -21.99
CA LYS A 3 3.30 26.32 -22.59
C LYS A 3 4.39 25.35 -22.08
N PRO A 4 5.65 25.78 -21.83
CA PRO A 4 6.69 24.87 -21.35
C PRO A 4 6.49 24.42 -19.88
N PHE A 5 5.84 25.24 -19.04
CA PHE A 5 5.57 24.91 -17.65
C PHE A 5 4.48 23.85 -17.49
N ILE A 6 3.49 23.83 -18.38
CA ILE A 6 2.42 22.82 -18.37
C ILE A 6 2.98 21.45 -18.78
N VAL A 7 3.87 21.40 -19.76
CA VAL A 7 4.51 20.15 -20.19
C VAL A 7 5.42 19.59 -19.10
N ALA A 8 6.16 20.45 -18.39
CA ALA A 8 7.00 20.02 -17.26
C ALA A 8 6.18 19.49 -16.07
N ALA A 9 5.02 20.10 -15.76
CA ALA A 9 4.13 19.64 -14.70
C ALA A 9 3.50 18.27 -15.01
N ILE A 10 3.14 18.01 -16.27
CA ILE A 10 2.59 16.73 -16.72
C ILE A 10 3.69 15.63 -16.67
N ALA A 11 4.94 15.96 -17.05
CA ALA A 11 6.05 15.00 -17.01
C ALA A 11 6.40 14.55 -15.59
N VAL A 12 6.26 15.42 -14.58
CA VAL A 12 6.49 15.07 -13.17
C VAL A 12 5.37 14.16 -12.61
N ALA A 13 4.14 14.32 -13.08
CA ALA A 13 3.01 13.52 -12.62
C ALA A 13 3.08 12.04 -13.10
N THR A 14 3.81 11.74 -14.18
CA THR A 14 3.95 10.38 -14.72
C THR A 14 5.04 9.54 -14.06
N LEU A 15 5.90 10.15 -13.22
CA LEU A 15 6.95 9.43 -12.46
C LEU A 15 6.46 8.90 -11.10
N GLY A 16 5.18 9.05 -10.76
CA GLY A 16 4.57 8.38 -9.62
C GLY A 16 4.60 6.86 -9.81
N GLY A 17 5.73 6.24 -9.46
CA GLY A 17 5.96 4.82 -9.62
C GLY A 17 4.85 4.01 -8.94
N CYS A 18 4.35 3.00 -9.61
CA CYS A 18 3.46 2.01 -9.04
C CYS A 18 4.13 1.37 -7.82
N VAL A 19 3.68 1.71 -6.63
CA VAL A 19 4.04 0.96 -5.41
C VAL A 19 3.33 -0.37 -5.49
N ASN A 20 4.08 -1.43 -5.75
CA ASN A 20 3.56 -2.79 -5.81
C ASN A 20 3.35 -3.32 -4.40
N ASP A 21 2.10 -3.37 -3.93
CA ASP A 21 1.71 -3.88 -2.62
C ASP A 21 1.72 -5.42 -2.53
N SER A 22 1.96 -6.09 -3.63
CA SER A 22 1.91 -7.56 -3.72
C SER A 22 3.06 -8.27 -3.00
N ALA A 23 4.08 -7.56 -2.54
CA ALA A 23 5.28 -8.15 -1.92
C ALA A 23 5.00 -8.90 -0.59
N LEU A 24 3.81 -8.73 0.00
CA LEU A 24 3.39 -9.39 1.24
C LEU A 24 2.39 -10.54 1.00
N SER A 25 2.08 -10.87 -0.26
CA SER A 25 1.23 -12.00 -0.60
C SER A 25 2.06 -13.24 -0.93
N GLY A 26 1.50 -14.43 -0.72
CA GLY A 26 2.15 -15.69 -1.08
C GLY A 26 2.41 -15.86 -2.59
N ASP A 27 1.75 -15.05 -3.43
CA ASP A 27 1.83 -15.12 -4.90
C ASP A 27 2.94 -14.22 -5.48
N THR A 28 3.55 -13.35 -4.65
CA THR A 28 4.57 -12.40 -5.09
C THR A 28 5.79 -12.48 -4.19
N VAL A 29 6.94 -12.74 -4.75
CA VAL A 29 8.23 -12.80 -4.06
C VAL A 29 9.02 -11.54 -4.38
N SER A 30 9.54 -10.86 -3.36
CA SER A 30 10.43 -9.72 -3.59
C SER A 30 11.75 -10.18 -4.20
N SER A 31 12.39 -9.32 -5.01
CA SER A 31 13.68 -9.63 -5.61
C SER A 31 14.77 -9.90 -4.57
N SER A 32 14.65 -9.33 -3.37
CA SER A 32 15.56 -9.58 -2.24
C SER A 32 15.42 -10.99 -1.65
N GLN A 33 14.28 -11.65 -1.83
CA GLN A 33 14.01 -13.01 -1.36
C GLN A 33 14.25 -14.07 -2.45
N ALA A 34 14.45 -13.64 -3.69
CA ALA A 34 14.73 -14.54 -4.79
C ALA A 34 16.09 -15.21 -4.59
N GLY A 35 16.14 -16.54 -4.74
CA GLY A 35 17.36 -17.31 -4.56
C GLY A 35 17.73 -17.64 -3.12
N GLN A 36 16.93 -17.26 -2.13
CA GLN A 36 17.15 -17.61 -0.72
C GLN A 36 16.47 -18.93 -0.35
N VAL A 37 17.14 -19.72 0.49
CA VAL A 37 16.58 -20.98 1.01
C VAL A 37 15.54 -20.66 2.06
N GLN A 38 14.37 -21.25 1.93
CA GLN A 38 13.26 -21.14 2.88
C GLN A 38 12.99 -22.50 3.52
N THR A 39 12.68 -22.49 4.82
CA THR A 39 12.21 -23.70 5.49
C THR A 39 10.73 -23.90 5.17
N VAL A 40 10.37 -25.11 4.75
CA VAL A 40 9.01 -25.45 4.38
C VAL A 40 8.41 -26.41 5.38
N ALA A 41 7.19 -26.10 5.81
CA ALA A 41 6.31 -27.00 6.59
C ALA A 41 4.94 -27.07 5.91
N TYR A 42 4.11 -28.01 6.36
CA TYR A 42 2.77 -28.19 5.83
C TYR A 42 1.74 -28.09 6.95
N GLY A 43 0.52 -27.70 6.56
CA GLY A 43 -0.57 -27.58 7.50
C GLY A 43 -1.93 -27.52 6.79
N THR A 44 -2.96 -27.30 7.59
CA THR A 44 -4.34 -27.14 7.14
C THR A 44 -4.91 -25.86 7.70
N LEU A 45 -5.62 -25.10 6.88
CA LEU A 45 -6.31 -23.87 7.30
C LEU A 45 -7.48 -24.21 8.21
N VAL A 46 -7.48 -23.66 9.40
CA VAL A 46 -8.55 -23.79 10.41
C VAL A 46 -9.54 -22.64 10.31
N SER A 47 -9.02 -21.42 10.05
CA SER A 47 -9.84 -20.22 9.91
C SER A 47 -9.24 -19.29 8.86
N VAL A 48 -10.12 -18.56 8.18
CA VAL A 48 -9.78 -17.54 7.18
C VAL A 48 -10.66 -16.32 7.43
N ARG A 49 -10.07 -15.18 7.69
CA ARG A 49 -10.79 -13.93 7.97
C ARG A 49 -10.21 -12.79 7.12
N PRO A 50 -11.03 -12.09 6.32
CA PRO A 50 -10.59 -10.90 5.62
C PRO A 50 -10.27 -9.78 6.62
N VAL A 51 -9.17 -9.09 6.41
CA VAL A 51 -8.73 -7.95 7.22
C VAL A 51 -8.26 -6.83 6.31
N THR A 52 -8.22 -5.61 6.81
CA THR A 52 -7.59 -4.48 6.12
C THR A 52 -6.19 -4.29 6.67
N LEU A 53 -5.20 -4.39 5.82
CA LEU A 53 -3.83 -4.01 6.14
C LEU A 53 -3.69 -2.51 5.96
N GLN A 54 -3.30 -1.82 7.01
CA GLN A 54 -2.96 -0.41 6.95
C GLN A 54 -1.43 -0.29 7.04
N ARG A 55 -0.83 0.27 6.00
CA ARG A 55 0.60 0.54 6.01
C ARG A 55 0.86 1.76 6.89
N ASP A 56 1.74 1.62 7.87
CA ASP A 56 2.25 2.74 8.66
C ASP A 56 3.18 3.60 7.78
N GLY A 57 2.58 4.38 6.90
CA GLY A 57 3.27 5.35 6.07
C GLY A 57 3.00 6.76 6.56
N ASN A 58 4.04 7.59 6.64
CA ASN A 58 3.86 9.02 6.83
C ASN A 58 3.07 9.59 5.65
N ASN A 59 1.84 10.04 5.89
CA ASN A 59 0.99 10.69 4.87
C ASN A 59 1.52 12.09 4.46
N VAL A 60 2.79 12.36 4.79
CA VAL A 60 3.49 13.63 4.52
C VAL A 60 3.63 13.89 3.03
N ALA A 61 3.93 12.86 2.24
CA ALA A 61 4.08 13.02 0.79
C ALA A 61 2.76 13.46 0.13
N GLY A 62 1.62 12.87 0.54
CA GLY A 62 0.30 13.30 0.08
C GLY A 62 -0.07 14.70 0.54
N ALA A 63 0.27 15.06 1.78
CA ALA A 63 0.05 16.40 2.30
C ALA A 63 0.87 17.45 1.54
N ILE A 64 2.15 17.20 1.29
CA ILE A 64 3.03 18.10 0.53
C ILE A 64 2.55 18.20 -0.93
N GLY A 65 2.32 17.08 -1.60
CA GLY A 65 1.83 17.06 -2.98
C GLY A 65 0.49 17.77 -3.14
N GLY A 66 -0.45 17.51 -2.23
CA GLY A 66 -1.74 18.18 -2.20
C GLY A 66 -1.65 19.66 -1.92
N ALA A 67 -0.75 20.10 -1.01
CA ALA A 67 -0.53 21.50 -0.71
C ALA A 67 0.08 22.26 -1.90
N VAL A 68 1.01 21.67 -2.63
CA VAL A 68 1.62 22.25 -3.84
C VAL A 68 0.56 22.44 -4.92
N VAL A 69 -0.20 21.40 -5.23
CA VAL A 69 -1.27 21.47 -6.25
C VAL A 69 -2.36 22.45 -5.83
N GLY A 70 -2.83 22.36 -4.59
CA GLY A 70 -3.87 23.24 -4.05
C GLY A 70 -3.43 24.70 -3.99
N GLY A 71 -2.18 24.96 -3.59
CA GLY A 71 -1.59 26.30 -3.60
C GLY A 71 -1.47 26.89 -5.00
N PHE A 72 -1.07 26.08 -5.98
CA PHE A 72 -0.99 26.48 -7.38
C PHE A 72 -2.37 26.85 -7.94
N LEU A 73 -3.39 25.99 -7.71
CA LEU A 73 -4.76 26.26 -8.12
C LEU A 73 -5.33 27.51 -7.42
N GLY A 74 -5.10 27.65 -6.12
CA GLY A 74 -5.52 28.82 -5.34
C GLY A 74 -4.87 30.12 -5.80
N ASN A 75 -3.64 30.03 -6.34
CA ASN A 75 -2.91 31.17 -6.90
C ASN A 75 -3.49 31.69 -8.22
N THR A 76 -4.33 30.91 -8.90
CA THR A 76 -5.01 31.34 -10.12
C THR A 76 -6.27 32.14 -9.85
N VAL A 77 -6.76 32.14 -8.60
CA VAL A 77 -7.99 32.79 -8.20
C VAL A 77 -7.68 34.13 -7.50
N GLY A 78 -8.22 35.22 -8.06
CA GLY A 78 -8.12 36.56 -7.50
C GLY A 78 -6.87 37.36 -7.92
N GLY A 79 -6.81 38.62 -7.50
CA GLY A 79 -5.69 39.56 -7.76
C GLY A 79 -5.17 40.19 -6.44
N GLY A 80 -3.93 40.63 -6.43
CA GLY A 80 -3.33 41.31 -5.28
C GLY A 80 -3.37 40.49 -3.99
N THR A 81 -3.95 41.03 -2.93
CA THR A 81 -4.04 40.39 -1.60
C THR A 81 -4.93 39.14 -1.63
N GLY A 82 -5.99 39.12 -2.46
CA GLY A 82 -6.88 37.97 -2.63
C GLY A 82 -6.15 36.74 -3.20
N ARG A 83 -5.19 36.96 -4.11
CA ARG A 83 -4.37 35.88 -4.65
C ARG A 83 -3.50 35.20 -3.58
N ARG A 84 -2.92 35.97 -2.65
CA ARG A 84 -2.14 35.43 -1.53
C ARG A 84 -3.01 34.57 -0.59
N LEU A 85 -4.20 35.05 -0.27
CA LEU A 85 -5.17 34.30 0.52
C LEU A 85 -5.65 33.04 -0.19
N GLY A 86 -5.93 33.11 -1.50
CA GLY A 86 -6.31 31.97 -2.33
C GLY A 86 -5.22 30.89 -2.35
N THR A 87 -3.96 31.29 -2.51
CA THR A 87 -2.81 30.36 -2.45
C THR A 87 -2.71 29.67 -1.09
N ALA A 88 -2.80 30.44 0.00
CA ALA A 88 -2.68 29.88 1.35
C ALA A 88 -3.85 28.93 1.66
N ALA A 89 -5.08 29.33 1.37
CA ALA A 89 -6.27 28.51 1.57
C ALA A 89 -6.23 27.24 0.70
N GLY A 90 -5.82 27.38 -0.56
CA GLY A 90 -5.66 26.25 -1.49
C GLY A 90 -4.60 25.26 -1.04
N ALA A 91 -3.46 25.73 -0.53
CA ALA A 91 -2.40 24.88 -0.01
C ALA A 91 -2.86 24.08 1.23
N VAL A 92 -3.57 24.72 2.17
CA VAL A 92 -4.11 24.04 3.35
C VAL A 92 -5.17 23.01 2.96
N ALA A 93 -6.15 23.40 2.17
CA ALA A 93 -7.21 22.48 1.73
C ALA A 93 -6.63 21.32 0.90
N GLY A 94 -5.72 21.61 -0.04
CA GLY A 94 -5.06 20.62 -0.86
C GLY A 94 -4.19 19.66 -0.05
N GLY A 95 -3.50 20.15 0.96
CA GLY A 95 -2.71 19.32 1.89
C GLY A 95 -3.57 18.33 2.67
N LEU A 96 -4.70 18.77 3.20
CA LEU A 96 -5.64 17.91 3.92
C LEU A 96 -6.24 16.83 3.00
N VAL A 97 -6.69 17.21 1.80
CA VAL A 97 -7.22 16.27 0.82
C VAL A 97 -6.15 15.28 0.37
N GLY A 98 -4.93 15.74 0.07
CA GLY A 98 -3.82 14.91 -0.34
C GLY A 98 -3.43 13.87 0.73
N GLN A 99 -3.42 14.27 1.99
CA GLN A 99 -3.20 13.35 3.12
C GLN A 99 -4.30 12.28 3.20
N GLN A 100 -5.55 12.66 3.00
CA GLN A 100 -6.70 11.74 3.01
C GLN A 100 -6.58 10.71 1.87
N VAL A 101 -6.31 11.16 0.66
CA VAL A 101 -6.11 10.30 -0.51
C VAL A 101 -4.98 9.30 -0.28
N GLN A 102 -3.83 9.76 0.22
CA GLN A 102 -2.72 8.87 0.52
C GLN A 102 -3.07 7.84 1.61
N SER A 103 -3.81 8.23 2.63
CA SER A 103 -4.24 7.32 3.67
C SER A 103 -5.19 6.21 3.14
N MET A 104 -6.00 6.52 2.13
CA MET A 104 -6.81 5.51 1.43
C MET A 104 -5.94 4.59 0.56
N MET A 105 -4.93 5.12 -0.10
CA MET A 105 -3.97 4.33 -0.91
C MET A 105 -3.07 3.43 -0.04
N ASN A 106 -2.86 3.77 1.21
CA ASN A 106 -2.08 2.98 2.17
C ASN A 106 -2.86 1.78 2.75
N ARG A 107 -4.11 1.59 2.36
CA ARG A 107 -4.91 0.43 2.75
C ARG A 107 -4.88 -0.62 1.65
N SER A 108 -4.59 -1.85 2.03
CA SER A 108 -4.68 -3.01 1.15
C SER A 108 -5.50 -4.12 1.79
N ASN A 109 -6.08 -4.96 0.94
CA ASN A 109 -6.79 -6.14 1.42
C ASN A 109 -5.79 -7.16 1.93
N GLY A 110 -6.04 -7.66 3.12
CA GLY A 110 -5.28 -8.74 3.73
C GLY A 110 -6.18 -9.88 4.16
N VAL A 111 -5.55 -10.94 4.58
CA VAL A 111 -6.21 -12.12 5.11
C VAL A 111 -5.48 -12.59 6.36
N GLU A 112 -6.25 -12.84 7.40
CA GLU A 112 -5.78 -13.51 8.61
C GLU A 112 -6.07 -15.00 8.47
N LEU A 113 -5.03 -15.79 8.59
CA LEU A 113 -5.03 -17.23 8.38
C LEU A 113 -4.65 -17.93 9.68
N GLU A 114 -5.53 -18.75 10.21
CA GLU A 114 -5.20 -19.68 11.28
C GLU A 114 -4.83 -21.04 10.68
N VAL A 115 -3.62 -21.48 10.95
CA VAL A 115 -3.04 -22.69 10.36
C VAL A 115 -2.67 -23.68 11.45
N ARG A 116 -3.16 -24.90 11.32
CA ARG A 116 -2.71 -26.05 12.11
C ARG A 116 -1.68 -26.82 11.31
N ARG A 117 -0.42 -26.81 11.80
CA ARG A 117 0.67 -27.61 11.23
C ARG A 117 0.43 -29.11 11.43
N ASP A 118 1.05 -29.90 10.59
CA ASP A 118 0.98 -31.38 10.70
C ASP A 118 1.59 -31.92 12.00
N ASN A 119 2.44 -31.14 12.68
CA ASN A 119 2.96 -31.45 14.01
C ASN A 119 1.98 -31.12 15.16
N GLY A 120 0.76 -30.67 14.84
CA GLY A 120 -0.28 -30.30 15.81
C GLY A 120 -0.26 -28.86 16.31
N THR A 121 0.78 -28.10 16.03
CA THR A 121 0.88 -26.68 16.47
C THR A 121 -0.04 -25.79 15.63
N THR A 122 -0.83 -24.95 16.28
CA THR A 122 -1.64 -23.93 15.62
C THR A 122 -1.02 -22.55 15.81
N PHE A 123 -1.04 -21.75 14.75
CA PHE A 123 -0.56 -20.38 14.78
C PHE A 123 -1.37 -19.52 13.80
N MET A 124 -1.26 -18.21 13.94
CA MET A 124 -1.97 -17.23 13.11
C MET A 124 -0.97 -16.37 12.35
N VAL A 125 -1.29 -16.10 11.08
CA VAL A 125 -0.52 -15.21 10.21
C VAL A 125 -1.47 -14.24 9.53
N VAL A 126 -1.05 -12.99 9.43
CA VAL A 126 -1.72 -11.97 8.61
C VAL A 126 -0.84 -11.66 7.41
N GLN A 127 -1.37 -11.80 6.22
CA GLN A 127 -0.67 -11.49 4.98
C GLN A 127 -1.57 -10.74 3.99
N ALA A 128 -0.98 -10.11 2.98
CA ALA A 128 -1.77 -9.49 1.92
C ALA A 128 -2.56 -10.54 1.15
N GLN A 129 -3.78 -10.22 0.77
CA GLN A 129 -4.60 -11.07 -0.08
C GLN A 129 -3.97 -11.11 -1.47
N GLY A 130 -3.54 -12.30 -1.90
CA GLY A 130 -3.04 -12.55 -3.25
C GLY A 130 -4.18 -12.82 -4.24
N ALA A 131 -3.83 -13.26 -5.44
CA ALA A 131 -4.80 -13.65 -6.46
C ALA A 131 -5.55 -14.94 -6.09
N THR A 132 -4.90 -15.82 -5.31
CA THR A 132 -5.47 -17.11 -4.92
C THR A 132 -6.29 -16.95 -3.64
N GLU A 133 -7.52 -17.45 -3.67
CA GLU A 133 -8.40 -17.48 -2.50
C GLU A 133 -8.05 -18.61 -1.55
N PHE A 134 -8.14 -18.33 -0.25
CA PHE A 134 -8.00 -19.30 0.83
C PHE A 134 -9.36 -19.86 1.26
N LYS A 135 -9.40 -21.17 1.55
CA LYS A 135 -10.60 -21.85 2.05
C LYS A 135 -10.29 -22.64 3.32
N VAL A 136 -11.22 -22.62 4.28
CA VAL A 136 -11.11 -23.44 5.49
C VAL A 136 -11.03 -24.91 5.11
N GLY A 137 -10.15 -25.65 5.76
CA GLY A 137 -9.88 -27.07 5.46
C GLY A 137 -8.87 -27.29 4.33
N GLN A 138 -8.43 -26.23 3.64
CA GLN A 138 -7.45 -26.34 2.55
C GLN A 138 -6.07 -26.67 3.08
N ARG A 139 -5.34 -27.52 2.37
CA ARG A 139 -3.93 -27.82 2.62
C ARG A 139 -3.09 -26.64 2.16
N VAL A 140 -2.10 -26.28 2.97
CA VAL A 140 -1.21 -25.15 2.68
C VAL A 140 0.24 -25.51 2.91
N THR A 141 1.08 -24.81 2.20
CA THR A 141 2.52 -24.76 2.39
C THR A 141 2.85 -23.54 3.26
N ILE A 142 3.67 -23.75 4.26
CA ILE A 142 4.15 -22.74 5.20
C ILE A 142 5.62 -22.52 4.89
N ALA A 143 5.95 -21.41 4.23
CA ALA A 143 7.32 -21.01 3.96
C ALA A 143 7.80 -20.06 5.07
N THR A 144 8.91 -20.38 5.69
CA THR A 144 9.51 -19.53 6.73
C THR A 144 10.90 -19.10 6.27
N HIS A 145 11.10 -17.79 6.25
CA HIS A 145 12.39 -17.17 5.96
C HIS A 145 12.67 -16.14 7.06
N GLU A 146 13.74 -16.38 7.84
CA GLU A 146 14.07 -15.57 9.01
C GLU A 146 12.84 -15.38 9.94
N ASN A 147 12.29 -14.17 9.99
CA ASN A 147 11.14 -13.81 10.81
C ASN A 147 9.83 -13.67 10.00
N THR A 148 9.87 -13.98 8.70
CA THR A 148 8.72 -13.87 7.82
C THR A 148 8.12 -15.25 7.53
N VAL A 149 6.83 -15.37 7.75
CA VAL A 149 6.07 -16.58 7.41
C VAL A 149 5.09 -16.25 6.29
N THR A 150 5.11 -17.04 5.25
CA THR A 150 4.20 -16.92 4.11
C THR A 150 3.41 -18.20 3.92
N ILE A 151 2.11 -18.08 3.74
CA ILE A 151 1.20 -19.20 3.52
C ILE A 151 0.78 -19.22 2.06
N THR A 152 0.92 -20.36 1.43
CA THR A 152 0.51 -20.56 0.02
C THR A 152 -0.41 -21.76 -0.08
N PRO A 153 -1.52 -21.66 -0.81
CA PRO A 153 -2.39 -22.80 -1.11
C PRO A 153 -1.64 -23.91 -1.85
N ARG A 154 -2.03 -25.15 -1.61
CA ARG A 154 -1.43 -26.32 -2.26
C ARG A 154 -2.46 -27.08 -3.08
#